data_191ecb96f362f140546d2a92b00126ab
#
_entry.id   191ecb96f362f140546d2a92b00126ab
#
_cell.length_a   1.000
_cell.length_b   1.000
_cell.length_c   1.000
_cell.angle_alpha   90.00
_cell.angle_beta   90.00
_cell.angle_gamma   90.00
#
_symmetry.space_group_name_H-M   'P 1'
#
loop_
_entity.id
_entity.type
_entity.pdbx_description
1 polymer ?
#
loop_
_entity_poly.entity_id
_entity_poly.type
_entity_poly.pdbx_seq_one_letter_code
_entity_poly.pdbx_strand_id
1 'polypeptide(L)'
;GLAVSEMLSSNPKVWHTEKSKLRMVHGNADGIRSVQIAGSCPDELAFAAKINADNGAQIIDINMGCPAKKVNKKLAGSALLREPAQVERIVKAVVQAVDIPVTLKIRTGWCENTRNGVEIAHIAENHGIASLAVHGRTRNDFYKGHAEYDTIKAITAAVSIPVIANGDITSPEKAQQVLSYTGADAIMIGRGAQGRPWIFREINHFLNTGAKLSVPVLSEVRAIVLAHISALHQFYGEVKGVMIARKHVSWYINNLAETFEGFSAEFTIDQGKLFRSLFNGLSSTNLQLVTLGEFFDDFATCSLLNR
;
A
#
# COMPACT_ATOMS: atom_id res chain seq x y z
N GLY A 1 -2.21 -12.47 -4.84
CA GLY A 1 -1.99 -11.64 -3.65
C GLY A 1 -3.25 -10.90 -3.24
N LEU A 2 -3.17 -10.17 -2.13
CA LEU A 2 -4.28 -9.39 -1.58
C LEU A 2 -3.94 -7.90 -1.69
N ALA A 3 -4.89 -7.07 -2.18
CA ALA A 3 -4.81 -5.63 -2.15
C ALA A 3 -5.82 -5.07 -1.13
N VAL A 4 -5.37 -4.11 -0.31
CA VAL A 4 -6.22 -3.43 0.67
C VAL A 4 -6.57 -2.04 0.13
N SER A 5 -7.83 -1.63 0.28
CA SER A 5 -8.31 -0.33 -0.21
C SER A 5 -7.63 0.85 0.48
N GLU A 6 -7.80 2.05 -0.07
CA GLU A 6 -7.52 3.28 0.66
C GLU A 6 -8.39 3.38 1.93
N MET A 7 -7.80 3.96 2.99
CA MET A 7 -8.45 4.13 4.28
C MET A 7 -9.73 4.96 4.21
N LEU A 8 -10.86 4.36 4.62
CA LEU A 8 -12.17 4.99 4.77
C LEU A 8 -12.37 5.44 6.23
N SER A 9 -12.92 6.64 6.44
CA SER A 9 -13.31 7.08 7.78
C SER A 9 -14.54 6.31 8.28
N SER A 10 -14.53 5.87 9.53
CA SER A 10 -15.71 5.27 10.17
C SER A 10 -16.87 6.24 10.41
N ASN A 11 -16.58 7.57 10.36
CA ASN A 11 -17.61 8.57 10.58
C ASN A 11 -18.55 8.72 9.37
N PRO A 12 -19.85 8.33 9.47
CA PRO A 12 -20.79 8.38 8.37
C PRO A 12 -21.03 9.80 7.83
N LYS A 13 -20.85 10.82 8.66
CA LYS A 13 -21.06 12.23 8.28
C LYS A 13 -20.16 12.70 7.13
N VAL A 14 -19.07 12.00 6.83
CA VAL A 14 -18.16 12.34 5.72
C VAL A 14 -18.32 11.45 4.48
N TRP A 15 -19.22 10.45 4.51
CA TRP A 15 -19.38 9.51 3.40
C TRP A 15 -20.08 10.10 2.17
N HIS A 16 -20.82 11.20 2.34
CA HIS A 16 -21.43 11.93 1.23
C HIS A 16 -20.39 12.60 0.32
N THR A 17 -19.14 12.77 0.78
CA THR A 17 -18.08 13.39 -0.02
C THR A 17 -17.67 12.48 -1.16
N GLU A 18 -17.39 13.04 -2.34
CA GLU A 18 -16.90 12.28 -3.49
C GLU A 18 -15.69 11.42 -3.19
N LYS A 19 -14.76 11.93 -2.35
CA LYS A 19 -13.59 11.18 -1.93
C LYS A 19 -13.95 9.91 -1.17
N SER A 20 -14.93 9.98 -0.29
CA SER A 20 -15.41 8.82 0.47
C SER A 20 -16.18 7.86 -0.44
N LYS A 21 -17.03 8.39 -1.32
CA LYS A 21 -17.78 7.58 -2.31
C LYS A 21 -16.82 6.75 -3.18
N LEU A 22 -15.78 7.38 -3.74
CA LEU A 22 -14.77 6.68 -4.54
C LEU A 22 -14.05 5.57 -3.75
N ARG A 23 -13.81 5.76 -2.45
CA ARG A 23 -13.18 4.73 -1.58
C ARG A 23 -14.11 3.58 -1.22
N MET A 24 -15.42 3.78 -1.36
CA MET A 24 -16.43 2.75 -1.15
C MET A 24 -16.79 2.00 -2.45
N VAL A 25 -16.34 2.51 -3.61
CA VAL A 25 -16.52 1.81 -4.88
C VAL A 25 -15.53 0.66 -4.93
N HIS A 26 -16.06 -0.55 -4.88
CA HIS A 26 -15.31 -1.77 -5.13
C HIS A 26 -15.42 -2.05 -6.64
N GLY A 27 -14.36 -1.72 -7.40
CA GLY A 27 -14.32 -1.99 -8.85
C GLY A 27 -14.51 -3.48 -9.16
N ASN A 28 -14.84 -3.79 -10.42
CA ASN A 28 -14.96 -5.16 -10.94
C ASN A 28 -13.59 -5.86 -11.08
N ALA A 29 -12.61 -5.53 -10.25
CA ALA A 29 -11.32 -6.21 -10.26
C ALA A 29 -11.50 -7.65 -9.78
N ASP A 30 -10.97 -8.60 -10.54
CA ASP A 30 -10.89 -10.00 -10.16
C ASP A 30 -9.97 -10.12 -8.93
N GLY A 31 -10.54 -10.22 -7.74
CA GLY A 31 -9.77 -10.35 -6.52
C GLY A 31 -10.59 -10.15 -5.24
N ILE A 32 -9.98 -10.52 -4.12
CA ILE A 32 -10.58 -10.36 -2.80
C ILE A 32 -10.67 -8.87 -2.45
N ARG A 33 -11.88 -8.42 -2.09
CA ARG A 33 -12.17 -7.04 -1.69
C ARG A 33 -11.91 -6.84 -0.21
N SER A 34 -10.73 -6.34 0.12
CA SER A 34 -10.35 -5.95 1.49
C SER A 34 -10.53 -4.45 1.67
N VAL A 35 -11.42 -4.05 2.56
CA VAL A 35 -11.76 -2.64 2.81
C VAL A 35 -11.16 -2.18 4.11
N GLN A 36 -10.32 -1.12 4.04
CA GLN A 36 -9.70 -0.56 5.23
C GLN A 36 -10.54 0.56 5.83
N ILE A 37 -10.89 0.43 7.11
CA ILE A 37 -11.62 1.43 7.91
C ILE A 37 -10.75 2.03 9.01
N ALA A 38 -11.01 3.29 9.37
CA ALA A 38 -10.28 4.00 10.42
C ALA A 38 -11.18 4.93 11.22
N GLY A 39 -11.04 4.87 12.52
CA GLY A 39 -11.76 5.68 13.49
C GLY A 39 -11.25 5.45 14.90
N SER A 40 -11.98 5.97 15.88
CA SER A 40 -11.66 5.81 17.31
C SER A 40 -12.88 5.39 18.14
N CYS A 41 -14.07 5.46 17.59
CA CYS A 41 -15.30 5.03 18.25
C CYS A 41 -15.63 3.58 17.85
N PRO A 42 -15.77 2.65 18.82
CA PRO A 42 -16.11 1.25 18.52
C PRO A 42 -17.40 1.11 17.71
N ASP A 43 -18.47 1.81 18.10
CA ASP A 43 -19.78 1.71 17.44
C ASP A 43 -19.74 2.25 15.99
N GLU A 44 -19.04 3.37 15.75
CA GLU A 44 -18.85 3.90 14.40
C GLU A 44 -18.04 2.95 13.52
N LEU A 45 -17.01 2.27 14.07
CA LEU A 45 -16.21 1.31 13.34
C LEU A 45 -17.01 0.01 13.06
N ALA A 46 -17.77 -0.49 14.02
CA ALA A 46 -18.67 -1.63 13.84
C ALA A 46 -19.72 -1.35 12.76
N PHE A 47 -20.34 -0.16 12.80
CA PHE A 47 -21.29 0.27 11.77
C PHE A 47 -20.64 0.38 10.39
N ALA A 48 -19.43 0.97 10.31
CA ALA A 48 -18.68 1.06 9.06
C ALA A 48 -18.31 -0.33 8.51
N ALA A 49 -17.92 -1.26 9.36
CA ALA A 49 -17.61 -2.63 8.97
C ALA A 49 -18.84 -3.30 8.35
N LYS A 50 -20.00 -3.21 9.04
CA LYS A 50 -21.26 -3.79 8.56
C LYS A 50 -21.67 -3.24 7.19
N ILE A 51 -21.69 -1.91 7.02
CA ILE A 51 -22.06 -1.29 5.74
C ILE A 51 -21.12 -1.71 4.61
N ASN A 52 -19.81 -1.82 4.87
CA ASN A 52 -18.88 -2.26 3.82
C ASN A 52 -19.01 -3.75 3.51
N ALA A 53 -19.30 -4.59 4.50
CA ALA A 53 -19.62 -6.01 4.30
C ALA A 53 -20.90 -6.17 3.46
N ASP A 54 -21.97 -5.45 3.80
CA ASP A 54 -23.25 -5.44 3.05
C ASP A 54 -23.04 -4.93 1.59
N ASN A 55 -22.07 -4.07 1.36
CA ASN A 55 -21.64 -3.59 0.03
C ASN A 55 -20.63 -4.52 -0.69
N GLY A 56 -20.42 -5.73 -0.16
CA GLY A 56 -19.64 -6.78 -0.80
C GLY A 56 -18.14 -6.76 -0.48
N ALA A 57 -17.70 -6.12 0.60
CA ALA A 57 -16.38 -6.39 1.15
C ALA A 57 -16.29 -7.85 1.62
N GLN A 58 -15.15 -8.49 1.37
CA GLN A 58 -14.87 -9.87 1.77
C GLN A 58 -13.91 -9.94 2.96
N ILE A 59 -13.23 -8.83 3.24
CA ILE A 59 -12.36 -8.63 4.42
C ILE A 59 -12.57 -7.18 4.89
N ILE A 60 -12.65 -6.98 6.19
CA ILE A 60 -12.55 -5.66 6.82
C ILE A 60 -11.16 -5.54 7.45
N ASP A 61 -10.42 -4.51 7.09
CA ASP A 61 -9.11 -4.21 7.68
C ASP A 61 -9.20 -2.97 8.57
N ILE A 62 -8.78 -3.08 9.83
CA ILE A 62 -8.80 -1.95 10.79
C ILE A 62 -7.45 -1.24 10.75
N ASN A 63 -7.45 0.08 10.47
CA ASN A 63 -6.23 0.88 10.48
C ASN A 63 -5.90 1.42 11.88
N MET A 64 -4.85 0.89 12.49
CA MET A 64 -4.24 1.43 13.71
C MET A 64 -2.75 1.78 13.50
N GLY A 65 -2.35 2.06 12.23
CA GLY A 65 -0.97 2.37 11.86
C GLY A 65 -0.76 3.76 11.24
N CYS A 66 -1.81 4.50 10.86
CA CYS A 66 -1.68 5.80 10.19
C CYS A 66 -1.02 6.85 11.12
N PRO A 67 0.16 7.43 10.75
CA PRO A 67 0.87 8.39 11.61
C PRO A 67 0.43 9.83 11.37
N ALA A 68 -0.49 10.10 10.44
CA ALA A 68 -0.89 11.43 10.03
C ALA A 68 -1.44 12.25 11.18
N LYS A 69 -0.94 13.47 11.38
CA LYS A 69 -1.37 14.37 12.47
C LYS A 69 -2.89 14.56 12.51
N LYS A 70 -3.54 14.71 11.34
CA LYS A 70 -5.00 14.89 11.23
C LYS A 70 -5.78 13.68 11.76
N VAL A 71 -5.28 12.47 11.55
CA VAL A 71 -5.89 11.22 12.03
C VAL A 71 -5.65 11.08 13.53
N ASN A 72 -4.41 11.28 13.98
CA ASN A 72 -4.04 11.12 15.39
C ASN A 72 -4.67 12.18 16.31
N LYS A 73 -4.97 13.40 15.83
CA LYS A 73 -5.76 14.39 16.59
C LYS A 73 -7.18 13.92 16.94
N LYS A 74 -7.70 12.94 16.18
CA LYS A 74 -9.00 12.29 16.43
C LYS A 74 -8.86 10.99 17.24
N LEU A 75 -7.72 10.75 17.88
CA LEU A 75 -7.38 9.52 18.59
C LEU A 75 -7.54 8.25 17.73
N ALA A 76 -7.38 8.36 16.39
CA ALA A 76 -7.48 7.27 15.44
C ALA A 76 -6.10 6.91 14.84
N GLY A 77 -6.03 5.81 14.10
CA GLY A 77 -4.79 5.31 13.53
C GLY A 77 -3.78 4.94 14.61
N SER A 78 -2.51 5.31 14.46
CA SER A 78 -1.45 4.93 15.41
C SER A 78 -1.57 5.58 16.81
N ALA A 79 -2.44 6.57 16.99
CA ALA A 79 -2.72 7.12 18.33
C ALA A 79 -3.38 6.09 19.25
N LEU A 80 -4.12 5.13 18.68
CA LEU A 80 -4.76 4.04 19.42
C LEU A 80 -3.75 3.13 20.14
N LEU A 81 -2.52 3.02 19.64
CA LEU A 81 -1.48 2.20 20.29
C LEU A 81 -1.11 2.69 21.71
N ARG A 82 -1.50 3.89 22.09
CA ARG A 82 -1.33 4.41 23.46
C ARG A 82 -2.45 4.01 24.41
N GLU A 83 -3.51 3.42 23.88
CA GLU A 83 -4.75 3.14 24.57
C GLU A 83 -5.19 1.67 24.35
N PRO A 84 -4.44 0.66 24.88
CA PRO A 84 -4.73 -0.77 24.62
C PRO A 84 -6.17 -1.16 24.94
N ALA A 85 -6.75 -0.62 26.02
CA ALA A 85 -8.15 -0.86 26.37
C ALA A 85 -9.14 -0.32 25.32
N GLN A 86 -8.78 0.74 24.57
CA GLN A 86 -9.59 1.23 23.46
C GLN A 86 -9.43 0.36 22.23
N VAL A 87 -8.21 -0.15 21.97
CA VAL A 87 -7.95 -1.14 20.90
C VAL A 87 -8.82 -2.36 21.13
N GLU A 88 -8.85 -2.92 22.33
CA GLU A 88 -9.69 -4.07 22.70
C GLU A 88 -11.18 -3.81 22.40
N ARG A 89 -11.71 -2.69 22.87
CA ARG A 89 -13.11 -2.32 22.61
C ARG A 89 -13.43 -2.23 21.13
N ILE A 90 -12.54 -1.63 20.33
CA ILE A 90 -12.73 -1.48 18.90
C ILE A 90 -12.68 -2.85 18.20
N VAL A 91 -11.66 -3.64 18.47
CA VAL A 91 -11.49 -4.96 17.84
C VAL A 91 -12.70 -5.85 18.13
N LYS A 92 -13.11 -5.95 19.40
CA LYS A 92 -14.29 -6.70 19.82
C LYS A 92 -15.56 -6.25 19.10
N ALA A 93 -15.82 -4.94 19.06
CA ALA A 93 -17.02 -4.39 18.41
C ALA A 93 -17.05 -4.67 16.90
N VAL A 94 -15.91 -4.53 16.21
CA VAL A 94 -15.85 -4.76 14.76
C VAL A 94 -15.97 -6.24 14.42
N VAL A 95 -15.26 -7.12 15.14
CA VAL A 95 -15.35 -8.58 14.89
C VAL A 95 -16.76 -9.10 15.15
N GLN A 96 -17.45 -8.60 16.17
CA GLN A 96 -18.83 -9.00 16.47
C GLN A 96 -19.87 -8.45 15.47
N ALA A 97 -19.53 -7.44 14.68
CA ALA A 97 -20.47 -6.78 13.76
C ALA A 97 -20.58 -7.45 12.38
N VAL A 98 -19.65 -8.33 12.01
CA VAL A 98 -19.57 -8.93 10.67
C VAL A 98 -19.21 -10.41 10.73
N ASP A 99 -19.70 -11.19 9.75
CA ASP A 99 -19.39 -12.62 9.60
C ASP A 99 -18.18 -12.88 8.69
N ILE A 100 -17.60 -11.82 8.11
CA ILE A 100 -16.42 -11.90 7.24
C ILE A 100 -15.14 -11.67 8.06
N PRO A 101 -13.95 -12.15 7.60
CA PRO A 101 -12.70 -11.95 8.31
C PRO A 101 -12.39 -10.47 8.58
N VAL A 102 -11.95 -10.19 9.81
CA VAL A 102 -11.45 -8.88 10.23
C VAL A 102 -9.96 -8.97 10.42
N THR A 103 -9.20 -8.09 9.79
CA THR A 103 -7.75 -7.95 9.93
C THR A 103 -7.38 -6.64 10.60
N LEU A 104 -6.15 -6.57 11.14
CA LEU A 104 -5.68 -5.38 11.85
C LEU A 104 -4.33 -4.94 11.29
N LYS A 105 -4.15 -3.64 11.02
CA LYS A 105 -2.85 -3.09 10.64
C LYS A 105 -2.34 -2.10 11.67
N ILE A 106 -1.15 -2.37 12.23
CA ILE A 106 -0.51 -1.57 13.28
C ILE A 106 0.89 -1.07 12.89
N ARG A 107 1.47 -0.26 13.77
CA ARG A 107 2.91 0.01 13.91
C ARG A 107 3.46 -0.67 15.16
N THR A 108 4.79 -0.64 15.35
CA THR A 108 5.44 -1.27 16.51
C THR A 108 5.10 -0.59 17.84
N GLY A 109 4.62 0.65 17.80
CA GLY A 109 4.22 1.44 18.96
C GLY A 109 4.08 2.93 18.62
N TRP A 110 3.86 3.77 19.65
CA TRP A 110 3.81 5.22 19.49
C TRP A 110 5.20 5.83 19.29
N CYS A 111 6.15 5.47 20.12
CA CYS A 111 7.55 5.87 20.03
C CYS A 111 8.45 4.72 20.45
N GLU A 112 9.75 4.89 20.31
CA GLU A 112 10.74 3.87 20.61
C GLU A 112 10.62 3.28 22.02
N ASN A 113 10.43 4.14 23.02
CA ASN A 113 10.33 3.75 24.42
C ASN A 113 8.95 3.16 24.80
N THR A 114 7.98 3.18 23.90
CA THR A 114 6.61 2.70 24.13
C THR A 114 6.17 1.74 23.01
N ARG A 115 7.08 0.88 22.55
CA ARG A 115 6.75 -0.22 21.66
C ARG A 115 5.93 -1.24 22.42
N ASN A 116 4.67 -1.39 22.03
CA ASN A 116 3.73 -2.34 22.65
C ASN A 116 3.04 -3.23 21.61
N GLY A 117 3.68 -3.44 20.47
CA GLY A 117 3.14 -4.26 19.38
C GLY A 117 2.75 -5.66 19.81
N VAL A 118 3.49 -6.30 20.73
CA VAL A 118 3.17 -7.64 21.27
C VAL A 118 1.88 -7.61 22.10
N GLU A 119 1.70 -6.63 22.97
CA GLU A 119 0.46 -6.46 23.75
C GLU A 119 -0.75 -6.29 22.82
N ILE A 120 -0.63 -5.45 21.79
CA ILE A 120 -1.70 -5.24 20.82
C ILE A 120 -1.97 -6.51 20.00
N ALA A 121 -0.94 -7.32 19.70
CA ALA A 121 -1.10 -8.59 19.00
C ALA A 121 -1.90 -9.60 19.82
N HIS A 122 -1.65 -9.73 21.11
CA HIS A 122 -2.46 -10.55 22.00
C HIS A 122 -3.91 -10.09 22.10
N ILE A 123 -4.14 -8.78 22.18
CA ILE A 123 -5.50 -8.22 22.14
C ILE A 123 -6.20 -8.63 20.83
N ALA A 124 -5.50 -8.49 19.69
CA ALA A 124 -6.03 -8.83 18.39
C ALA A 124 -6.42 -10.32 18.29
N GLU A 125 -5.52 -11.22 18.67
CA GLU A 125 -5.76 -12.66 18.68
C GLU A 125 -6.92 -13.06 19.60
N ASN A 126 -6.91 -12.59 20.84
CA ASN A 126 -7.91 -12.93 21.85
C ASN A 126 -9.34 -12.47 21.46
N HIS A 127 -9.45 -11.50 20.56
CA HIS A 127 -10.75 -10.99 20.10
C HIS A 127 -11.08 -11.32 18.64
N GLY A 128 -10.39 -12.30 18.04
CA GLY A 128 -10.79 -12.92 16.78
C GLY A 128 -10.32 -12.17 15.51
N ILE A 129 -9.25 -11.39 15.59
CA ILE A 129 -8.58 -10.88 14.39
C ILE A 129 -8.00 -12.03 13.58
N ALA A 130 -8.31 -12.07 12.28
CA ALA A 130 -7.90 -13.14 11.37
C ALA A 130 -6.44 -13.04 10.92
N SER A 131 -5.85 -11.85 10.88
CA SER A 131 -4.40 -11.63 10.64
C SER A 131 -3.95 -10.24 11.06
N LEU A 132 -2.66 -10.10 11.34
CA LEU A 132 -2.05 -8.85 11.84
C LEU A 132 -0.95 -8.37 10.90
N ALA A 133 -1.09 -7.20 10.28
CA ALA A 133 -0.03 -6.58 9.52
C ALA A 133 0.72 -5.53 10.36
N VAL A 134 2.05 -5.67 10.47
CA VAL A 134 2.88 -4.84 11.35
C VAL A 134 3.91 -4.05 10.55
N HIS A 135 3.82 -2.73 10.59
CA HIS A 135 4.84 -1.86 10.02
C HIS A 135 5.98 -1.67 11.03
N GLY A 136 7.21 -2.06 10.66
CA GLY A 136 8.43 -2.01 11.47
C GLY A 136 8.92 -0.59 11.80
N ARG A 137 8.03 0.34 12.08
CA ARG A 137 8.30 1.71 12.55
C ARG A 137 7.31 2.11 13.62
N THR A 138 7.74 2.97 14.56
CA THR A 138 6.82 3.62 15.47
C THR A 138 6.05 4.74 14.77
N ARG A 139 5.05 5.29 15.43
CA ARG A 139 4.34 6.48 14.91
C ARG A 139 5.28 7.67 14.77
N ASN A 140 6.21 7.88 15.70
CA ASN A 140 7.09 9.04 15.72
C ASN A 140 8.13 9.02 14.60
N ASP A 141 8.48 7.85 14.10
CA ASP A 141 9.39 7.70 12.96
C ASP A 141 8.75 8.18 11.65
N PHE A 142 7.43 8.16 11.54
CA PHE A 142 6.72 8.40 10.28
C PHE A 142 7.22 7.46 9.17
N TYR A 143 8.14 7.94 8.34
CA TYR A 143 8.81 7.21 7.26
C TYR A 143 10.32 7.45 7.25
N LYS A 144 10.87 8.04 8.33
CA LYS A 144 12.29 8.32 8.49
C LYS A 144 13.02 7.09 9.01
N GLY A 145 14.35 7.09 8.85
CA GLY A 145 15.19 5.97 9.27
C GLY A 145 14.84 4.66 8.55
N HIS A 146 15.10 3.53 9.19
CA HIS A 146 14.85 2.20 8.69
C HIS A 146 13.74 1.50 9.48
N ALA A 147 12.99 0.61 8.82
CA ALA A 147 12.08 -0.29 9.51
C ALA A 147 12.90 -1.29 10.34
N GLU A 148 12.52 -1.49 11.59
CA GLU A 148 13.07 -2.54 12.45
C GLU A 148 12.15 -3.77 12.38
N TYR A 149 12.72 -4.93 12.59
CA TYR A 149 12.01 -6.19 12.46
C TYR A 149 11.98 -7.00 13.76
N ASP A 150 12.66 -6.55 14.83
CA ASP A 150 12.72 -7.23 16.12
C ASP A 150 11.34 -7.31 16.77
N THR A 151 10.58 -6.21 16.75
CA THR A 151 9.20 -6.21 17.26
C THR A 151 8.31 -7.14 16.43
N ILE A 152 8.48 -7.20 15.09
CA ILE A 152 7.72 -8.13 14.25
C ILE A 152 8.03 -9.57 14.60
N LYS A 153 9.31 -9.91 14.77
CA LYS A 153 9.77 -11.23 15.23
C LYS A 153 9.18 -11.60 16.58
N ALA A 154 9.18 -10.66 17.54
CA ALA A 154 8.59 -10.88 18.86
C ALA A 154 7.08 -11.14 18.79
N ILE A 155 6.37 -10.40 17.92
CA ILE A 155 4.93 -10.62 17.67
C ILE A 155 4.70 -12.00 17.07
N THR A 156 5.44 -12.38 16.04
CA THR A 156 5.29 -13.69 15.37
C THR A 156 5.52 -14.85 16.35
N ALA A 157 6.45 -14.68 17.28
CA ALA A 157 6.70 -15.70 18.32
C ALA A 157 5.61 -15.73 19.41
N ALA A 158 4.81 -14.68 19.56
CA ALA A 158 3.86 -14.51 20.67
C ALA A 158 2.42 -14.88 20.32
N VAL A 159 2.03 -14.91 19.02
CA VAL A 159 0.66 -15.18 18.58
C VAL A 159 0.62 -16.31 17.55
N SER A 160 -0.55 -16.94 17.41
CA SER A 160 -0.82 -18.02 16.44
C SER A 160 -1.50 -17.54 15.18
N ILE A 161 -2.08 -16.32 15.18
CA ILE A 161 -2.69 -15.74 13.99
C ILE A 161 -1.62 -15.31 12.98
N PRO A 162 -1.87 -15.39 11.66
CA PRO A 162 -0.92 -14.98 10.64
C PRO A 162 -0.42 -13.55 10.82
N VAL A 163 0.90 -13.37 10.80
CA VAL A 163 1.58 -12.07 10.91
C VAL A 163 2.16 -11.67 9.56
N ILE A 164 1.89 -10.45 9.13
CA ILE A 164 2.32 -9.89 7.86
C ILE A 164 3.37 -8.79 8.12
N ALA A 165 4.61 -9.02 7.73
CA ALA A 165 5.70 -8.06 7.91
C ALA A 165 5.62 -6.93 6.86
N ASN A 166 5.74 -5.68 7.31
CA ASN A 166 5.70 -4.50 6.46
C ASN A 166 6.81 -3.51 6.83
N GLY A 167 7.38 -2.88 5.83
CA GLY A 167 8.38 -1.81 5.97
C GLY A 167 9.65 -2.08 5.17
N ASP A 168 10.05 -1.12 4.33
CA ASP A 168 11.30 -1.09 3.55
C ASP A 168 11.63 -2.37 2.74
N ILE A 169 10.59 -3.08 2.30
CA ILE A 169 10.73 -4.26 1.45
C ILE A 169 10.71 -3.76 0.00
N THR A 170 11.89 -3.73 -0.63
CA THR A 170 12.11 -3.11 -1.94
C THR A 170 12.77 -4.05 -2.95
N SER A 171 13.13 -5.28 -2.55
CA SER A 171 13.71 -6.29 -3.43
C SER A 171 13.30 -7.71 -3.02
N PRO A 172 13.46 -8.70 -3.92
CA PRO A 172 13.24 -10.11 -3.60
C PRO A 172 14.09 -10.62 -2.44
N GLU A 173 15.38 -10.26 -2.40
CA GLU A 173 16.31 -10.64 -1.34
C GLU A 173 15.89 -10.06 0.01
N LYS A 174 15.46 -8.78 -0.01
CA LYS A 174 14.96 -8.14 1.21
C LYS A 174 13.68 -8.82 1.71
N ALA A 175 12.80 -9.23 0.81
CA ALA A 175 11.60 -9.99 1.16
C ALA A 175 11.96 -11.33 1.85
N GLN A 176 12.88 -12.10 1.27
CA GLN A 176 13.37 -13.35 1.85
C GLN A 176 14.05 -13.12 3.21
N GLN A 177 14.92 -12.12 3.30
CA GLN A 177 15.60 -11.76 4.56
C GLN A 177 14.59 -11.45 5.67
N VAL A 178 13.56 -10.64 5.36
CA VAL A 178 12.55 -10.24 6.34
C VAL A 178 11.73 -11.45 6.79
N LEU A 179 11.26 -12.29 5.87
CA LEU A 179 10.52 -13.52 6.21
C LEU A 179 11.37 -14.46 7.08
N SER A 180 12.61 -14.73 6.67
CA SER A 180 13.52 -15.63 7.41
C SER A 180 13.86 -15.08 8.79
N TYR A 181 14.02 -13.76 8.94
CA TYR A 181 14.39 -13.16 10.22
C TYR A 181 13.22 -13.09 11.19
N THR A 182 12.04 -12.72 10.68
CA THR A 182 10.86 -12.48 11.54
C THR A 182 10.03 -13.73 11.79
N GLY A 183 10.10 -14.72 10.91
CA GLY A 183 9.18 -15.85 10.89
C GLY A 183 7.76 -15.48 10.47
N ALA A 184 7.55 -14.29 9.91
CA ALA A 184 6.24 -13.84 9.46
C ALA A 184 5.70 -14.71 8.30
N ASP A 185 4.39 -14.88 8.24
CA ASP A 185 3.70 -15.73 7.25
C ASP A 185 3.65 -15.09 5.87
N ALA A 186 3.67 -13.76 5.84
CA ALA A 186 3.60 -12.98 4.60
C ALA A 186 4.29 -11.62 4.74
N ILE A 187 4.41 -10.92 3.60
CA ILE A 187 4.90 -9.55 3.54
C ILE A 187 3.86 -8.61 2.92
N MET A 188 3.86 -7.36 3.37
CA MET A 188 3.10 -6.28 2.75
C MET A 188 4.04 -5.23 2.17
N ILE A 189 3.86 -4.91 0.90
CA ILE A 189 4.66 -3.93 0.19
C ILE A 189 3.85 -2.65 0.01
N GLY A 190 4.43 -1.52 0.38
CA GLY A 190 3.86 -0.19 0.15
C GLY A 190 4.66 0.56 -0.91
N ARG A 191 5.53 1.46 -0.47
CA ARG A 191 6.32 2.33 -1.35
C ARG A 191 7.21 1.59 -2.35
N GLY A 192 7.67 0.39 -2.02
CA GLY A 192 8.48 -0.43 -2.93
C GLY A 192 7.77 -0.83 -4.24
N ALA A 193 6.43 -0.78 -4.28
CA ALA A 193 5.64 -1.04 -5.50
C ALA A 193 5.34 0.23 -6.32
N GLN A 194 5.65 1.42 -5.79
CA GLN A 194 5.40 2.68 -6.49
C GLN A 194 6.33 2.83 -7.69
N GLY A 195 5.77 2.85 -8.90
CA GLY A 195 6.54 2.86 -10.14
C GLY A 195 7.15 1.50 -10.53
N ARG A 196 6.91 0.46 -9.73
CA ARG A 196 7.43 -0.91 -9.95
C ARG A 196 6.41 -1.97 -9.52
N PRO A 197 5.19 -2.02 -10.10
CA PRO A 197 4.17 -2.97 -9.67
C PRO A 197 4.56 -4.44 -9.92
N TRP A 198 5.47 -4.71 -10.83
CA TRP A 198 6.02 -6.06 -11.09
C TRP A 198 6.89 -6.62 -9.97
N ILE A 199 7.24 -5.83 -8.94
CA ILE A 199 7.97 -6.29 -7.75
C ILE A 199 7.30 -7.49 -7.07
N PHE A 200 5.96 -7.56 -7.10
CA PHE A 200 5.22 -8.70 -6.54
C PHE A 200 5.52 -10.00 -7.29
N ARG A 201 5.60 -9.95 -8.62
CA ARG A 201 5.96 -11.09 -9.46
C ARG A 201 7.42 -11.51 -9.22
N GLU A 202 8.33 -10.54 -9.13
CA GLU A 202 9.75 -10.79 -8.86
C GLU A 202 9.95 -11.48 -7.52
N ILE A 203 9.30 -10.97 -6.47
CA ILE A 203 9.38 -11.56 -5.13
C ILE A 203 8.78 -12.95 -5.09
N ASN A 204 7.58 -13.15 -5.65
CA ASN A 204 6.96 -14.48 -5.69
C ASN A 204 7.83 -15.51 -6.42
N HIS A 205 8.41 -15.13 -7.56
CA HIS A 205 9.31 -16.01 -8.29
C HIS A 205 10.55 -16.37 -7.45
N PHE A 206 11.20 -15.36 -6.87
CA PHE A 206 12.40 -15.55 -6.06
C PHE A 206 12.15 -16.42 -4.82
N LEU A 207 11.07 -16.19 -4.11
CA LEU A 207 10.71 -16.99 -2.93
C LEU A 207 10.41 -18.45 -3.27
N ASN A 208 9.88 -18.72 -4.48
CA ASN A 208 9.55 -20.07 -4.92
C ASN A 208 10.74 -20.82 -5.53
N THR A 209 11.69 -20.12 -6.16
CA THR A 209 12.75 -20.74 -6.97
C THR A 209 14.17 -20.44 -6.51
N GLY A 210 14.37 -19.42 -5.68
CA GLY A 210 15.69 -18.87 -5.34
C GLY A 210 16.36 -18.07 -6.45
N ALA A 211 15.75 -17.98 -7.65
CA ALA A 211 16.29 -17.29 -8.80
C ALA A 211 15.63 -15.92 -9.02
N LYS A 212 16.39 -14.94 -9.47
CA LYS A 212 15.85 -13.64 -9.88
C LYS A 212 15.18 -13.73 -11.24
N LEU A 213 14.05 -13.06 -11.40
CA LEU A 213 13.49 -12.78 -12.72
C LEU A 213 14.35 -11.73 -13.43
N SER A 214 14.43 -11.88 -14.76
CA SER A 214 14.95 -10.80 -15.60
C SER A 214 14.09 -9.56 -15.48
N VAL A 215 14.71 -8.39 -15.63
CA VAL A 215 14.00 -7.11 -15.69
C VAL A 215 12.94 -7.16 -16.81
N PRO A 216 11.72 -6.66 -16.61
CA PRO A 216 10.70 -6.62 -17.65
C PRO A 216 11.21 -5.87 -18.88
N VAL A 217 10.89 -6.36 -20.09
CA VAL A 217 11.23 -5.65 -21.32
C VAL A 217 10.45 -4.34 -21.43
N LEU A 218 11.02 -3.34 -22.11
CA LEU A 218 10.44 -1.99 -22.20
C LEU A 218 9.00 -1.98 -22.71
N SER A 219 8.67 -2.85 -23.68
CA SER A 219 7.31 -2.96 -24.21
C SER A 219 6.29 -3.45 -23.16
N GLU A 220 6.71 -4.34 -22.26
CA GLU A 220 5.87 -4.78 -21.13
C GLU A 220 5.66 -3.64 -20.14
N VAL A 221 6.73 -2.92 -19.79
CA VAL A 221 6.64 -1.76 -18.90
C VAL A 221 5.72 -0.69 -19.48
N ARG A 222 5.87 -0.37 -20.78
CA ARG A 222 4.98 0.55 -21.50
C ARG A 222 3.51 0.13 -21.37
N ALA A 223 3.20 -1.12 -21.62
CA ALA A 223 1.84 -1.65 -21.53
C ALA A 223 1.26 -1.49 -20.10
N ILE A 224 2.05 -1.84 -19.07
CA ILE A 224 1.65 -1.70 -17.67
C ILE A 224 1.39 -0.24 -17.31
N VAL A 225 2.28 0.66 -17.69
CA VAL A 225 2.17 2.09 -17.35
C VAL A 225 0.97 2.72 -18.02
N LEU A 226 0.78 2.49 -19.32
CA LEU A 226 -0.37 3.04 -20.07
C LEU A 226 -1.70 2.50 -19.53
N ALA A 227 -1.78 1.19 -19.24
CA ALA A 227 -2.98 0.59 -18.66
C ALA A 227 -3.30 1.18 -17.27
N HIS A 228 -2.28 1.34 -16.41
CA HIS A 228 -2.46 1.93 -15.09
C HIS A 228 -2.93 3.39 -15.15
N ILE A 229 -2.30 4.22 -15.99
CA ILE A 229 -2.68 5.63 -16.12
C ILE A 229 -4.07 5.77 -16.76
N SER A 230 -4.40 4.95 -17.75
CA SER A 230 -5.76 4.89 -18.31
C SER A 230 -6.81 4.52 -17.25
N ALA A 231 -6.55 3.52 -16.44
CA ALA A 231 -7.44 3.13 -15.33
C ALA A 231 -7.60 4.24 -14.28
N LEU A 232 -6.53 4.98 -13.95
CA LEU A 232 -6.60 6.15 -13.07
C LEU A 232 -7.51 7.26 -13.67
N HIS A 233 -7.36 7.54 -14.96
CA HIS A 233 -8.20 8.52 -15.66
C HIS A 233 -9.67 8.12 -15.66
N GLN A 234 -9.97 6.85 -15.94
CA GLN A 234 -11.33 6.32 -15.91
C GLN A 234 -11.95 6.40 -14.52
N PHE A 235 -11.17 6.08 -13.48
CA PHE A 235 -11.67 6.04 -12.11
C PHE A 235 -11.87 7.44 -11.51
N TYR A 236 -10.93 8.37 -11.73
CA TYR A 236 -10.96 9.69 -11.11
C TYR A 236 -11.55 10.79 -12.01
N GLY A 237 -11.78 10.51 -13.29
CA GLY A 237 -12.25 11.47 -14.30
C GLY A 237 -11.16 12.46 -14.73
N GLU A 238 -11.54 13.35 -15.66
CA GLU A 238 -10.61 14.26 -16.36
C GLU A 238 -9.74 15.07 -15.38
N VAL A 239 -10.38 15.85 -14.50
CA VAL A 239 -9.64 16.82 -13.66
C VAL A 239 -8.77 16.13 -12.60
N LYS A 240 -9.36 15.21 -11.81
CA LYS A 240 -8.63 14.53 -10.73
C LYS A 240 -7.67 13.49 -11.28
N GLY A 241 -8.05 12.77 -12.33
CA GLY A 241 -7.22 11.78 -13.00
C GLY A 241 -5.91 12.37 -13.50
N VAL A 242 -5.97 13.50 -14.21
CA VAL A 242 -4.79 14.25 -14.67
C VAL A 242 -3.85 14.62 -13.51
N MET A 243 -4.40 15.13 -12.40
CA MET A 243 -3.57 15.52 -11.25
C MET A 243 -2.92 14.32 -10.53
N ILE A 244 -3.66 13.24 -10.39
CA ILE A 244 -3.18 12.02 -9.70
C ILE A 244 -2.14 11.31 -10.57
N ALA A 245 -2.35 11.20 -11.87
CA ALA A 245 -1.43 10.58 -12.82
C ALA A 245 -0.02 11.16 -12.75
N ARG A 246 0.14 12.47 -12.55
CA ARG A 246 1.45 13.15 -12.44
C ARG A 246 2.38 12.49 -11.44
N LYS A 247 1.86 12.13 -10.27
CA LYS A 247 2.63 11.49 -9.21
C LYS A 247 3.01 10.05 -9.58
N HIS A 248 2.09 9.29 -10.16
CA HIS A 248 2.33 7.91 -10.56
C HIS A 248 3.34 7.84 -11.71
N VAL A 249 3.21 8.69 -12.71
CA VAL A 249 4.19 8.78 -13.81
C VAL A 249 5.57 9.18 -13.28
N SER A 250 5.63 10.12 -12.34
CA SER A 250 6.92 10.48 -11.71
C SER A 250 7.59 9.30 -11.02
N TRP A 251 6.84 8.41 -10.37
CA TRP A 251 7.38 7.20 -9.76
C TRP A 251 7.89 6.21 -10.81
N TYR A 252 7.15 6.01 -11.91
CA TYR A 252 7.61 5.15 -13.01
C TYR A 252 8.89 5.67 -13.64
N ILE A 253 8.96 6.96 -13.97
CA ILE A 253 10.15 7.56 -14.57
C ILE A 253 11.39 7.47 -13.66
N ASN A 254 11.21 7.67 -12.34
CA ASN A 254 12.32 7.49 -11.40
C ASN A 254 12.79 6.03 -11.35
N ASN A 255 11.86 5.08 -11.34
CA ASN A 255 12.20 3.67 -11.31
C ASN A 255 12.87 3.20 -12.60
N LEU A 256 12.43 3.68 -13.76
CA LEU A 256 13.07 3.41 -15.04
C LEU A 256 14.54 3.84 -15.04
N ALA A 257 14.83 5.03 -14.51
CA ALA A 257 16.19 5.52 -14.42
C ALA A 257 17.10 4.66 -13.52
N GLU A 258 16.54 4.02 -12.50
CA GLU A 258 17.28 3.14 -11.57
C GLU A 258 17.41 1.70 -12.10
N THR A 259 16.41 1.20 -12.78
CA THR A 259 16.28 -0.23 -13.13
C THR A 259 16.96 -0.56 -14.46
N PHE A 260 17.01 0.39 -15.37
CA PHE A 260 17.54 0.23 -16.72
C PHE A 260 18.92 0.88 -16.87
N GLU A 261 19.85 0.65 -15.91
CA GLU A 261 21.24 1.13 -16.00
C GLU A 261 21.96 0.71 -17.30
N GLY A 262 21.56 -0.40 -17.94
CA GLY A 262 22.00 -0.78 -19.29
C GLY A 262 21.44 0.08 -20.43
N PHE A 263 20.40 0.89 -20.16
CA PHE A 263 19.86 1.93 -21.03
C PHE A 263 20.49 3.31 -20.77
N SER A 264 21.32 3.42 -19.74
CA SER A 264 21.81 4.67 -19.16
C SER A 264 22.74 5.50 -20.05
N ALA A 265 23.18 5.00 -21.20
CA ALA A 265 23.88 5.85 -22.16
C ALA A 265 22.98 6.93 -22.78
N GLU A 266 21.65 6.72 -22.78
CA GLU A 266 20.70 7.56 -23.53
C GLU A 266 19.58 8.17 -22.68
N PHE A 267 19.16 7.54 -21.56
CA PHE A 267 18.19 8.13 -20.65
C PHE A 267 18.86 8.73 -19.43
N THR A 268 19.17 10.01 -19.53
CA THR A 268 19.77 10.77 -18.44
C THR A 268 18.72 11.15 -17.39
N ILE A 269 19.17 11.35 -16.13
CA ILE A 269 18.33 11.93 -15.06
C ILE A 269 17.67 13.24 -15.51
N ASP A 270 18.32 14.00 -16.36
CA ASP A 270 17.83 15.28 -16.86
C ASP A 270 16.71 15.10 -17.91
N GLN A 271 16.79 14.10 -18.78
CA GLN A 271 15.67 13.74 -19.68
C GLN A 271 14.44 13.31 -18.88
N GLY A 272 14.60 12.53 -17.81
CA GLY A 272 13.52 12.18 -16.90
C GLY A 272 12.90 13.41 -16.20
N LYS A 273 13.71 14.39 -15.81
CA LYS A 273 13.20 15.65 -15.26
C LYS A 273 12.45 16.47 -16.30
N LEU A 274 12.99 16.57 -17.51
CA LEU A 274 12.37 17.29 -18.62
C LEU A 274 11.01 16.67 -18.98
N PHE A 275 10.96 15.33 -19.15
CA PHE A 275 9.70 14.65 -19.43
C PHE A 275 8.67 14.84 -18.31
N ARG A 276 9.04 14.74 -17.03
CA ARG A 276 8.12 15.02 -15.92
C ARG A 276 7.60 16.45 -15.93
N SER A 277 8.45 17.43 -16.27
CA SER A 277 8.03 18.83 -16.38
C SER A 277 6.99 19.00 -17.49
N LEU A 278 7.24 18.44 -18.66
CA LEU A 278 6.32 18.43 -19.80
C LEU A 278 4.98 17.75 -19.40
N PHE A 279 5.05 16.52 -18.88
CA PHE A 279 3.89 15.74 -18.50
C PHE A 279 3.03 16.46 -17.43
N ASN A 280 3.64 17.12 -16.48
CA ASN A 280 2.96 17.87 -15.43
C ASN A 280 2.23 19.11 -15.96
N GLY A 281 2.64 19.65 -17.10
CA GLY A 281 1.97 20.76 -17.79
C GLY A 281 0.71 20.34 -18.55
N LEU A 282 0.54 19.05 -18.86
CA LEU A 282 -0.62 18.54 -19.59
C LEU A 282 -1.90 18.63 -18.76
N SER A 283 -2.99 19.06 -19.39
CA SER A 283 -4.28 19.31 -18.73
C SER A 283 -5.40 18.34 -19.17
N SER A 284 -5.11 17.42 -20.08
CA SER A 284 -6.08 16.46 -20.61
C SER A 284 -5.58 15.03 -20.43
N THR A 285 -6.50 14.12 -20.08
CA THR A 285 -6.22 12.68 -19.95
C THR A 285 -5.70 12.09 -21.27
N ASN A 286 -6.30 12.50 -22.39
CA ASN A 286 -5.87 12.03 -23.70
C ASN A 286 -4.44 12.48 -24.04
N LEU A 287 -4.11 13.76 -23.82
CA LEU A 287 -2.76 14.28 -24.04
C LEU A 287 -1.74 13.55 -23.16
N GLN A 288 -2.08 13.26 -21.90
CA GLN A 288 -1.20 12.51 -21.00
C GLN A 288 -0.91 11.09 -21.52
N LEU A 289 -1.93 10.38 -22.05
CA LEU A 289 -1.74 9.02 -22.59
C LEU A 289 -0.93 9.04 -23.89
N VAL A 290 -1.22 9.96 -24.81
CA VAL A 290 -0.48 10.11 -26.06
C VAL A 290 1.00 10.43 -25.79
N THR A 291 1.25 11.49 -25.02
CA THR A 291 2.63 11.91 -24.69
C THR A 291 3.42 10.82 -23.95
N LEU A 292 2.75 10.06 -23.08
CA LEU A 292 3.38 8.94 -22.38
C LEU A 292 3.68 7.78 -23.34
N GLY A 293 2.81 7.49 -24.30
CA GLY A 293 3.05 6.50 -25.37
C GLY A 293 4.25 6.89 -26.24
N GLU A 294 4.27 8.13 -26.75
CA GLU A 294 5.37 8.67 -27.55
C GLU A 294 6.72 8.60 -26.80
N PHE A 295 6.74 8.96 -25.53
CA PHE A 295 7.93 8.84 -24.69
C PHE A 295 8.53 7.42 -24.70
N PHE A 296 7.70 6.39 -24.57
CA PHE A 296 8.18 5.00 -24.61
C PHE A 296 8.56 4.56 -26.02
N ASP A 297 7.90 5.06 -27.07
CA ASP A 297 8.20 4.72 -28.46
C ASP A 297 9.53 5.35 -28.91
N ASP A 298 9.81 6.60 -28.55
CA ASP A 298 11.09 7.28 -28.78
C ASP A 298 12.23 6.54 -28.07
N PHE A 299 11.97 6.11 -26.82
CA PHE A 299 12.94 5.38 -26.03
C PHE A 299 13.28 4.01 -26.64
N ALA A 300 12.28 3.31 -27.17
CA ALA A 300 12.48 2.04 -27.86
C ALA A 300 13.28 2.20 -29.16
N THR A 301 13.06 3.31 -29.91
CA THR A 301 13.73 3.59 -31.18
C THR A 301 15.22 3.89 -30.98
N CYS A 302 15.55 4.71 -29.98
CA CYS A 302 16.94 5.00 -29.62
C CYS A 302 17.73 3.73 -29.22
N SER A 303 17.08 2.82 -28.50
CA SER A 303 17.72 1.55 -28.09
C SER A 303 17.98 0.57 -29.24
N LEU A 304 17.27 0.68 -30.36
CA LEU A 304 17.46 -0.15 -31.55
C LEU A 304 18.59 0.36 -32.46
N LEU A 305 18.86 1.66 -32.41
CA LEU A 305 19.93 2.27 -33.24
C LEU A 305 21.34 2.07 -32.69
N ASN A 306 21.45 1.62 -31.43
CA ASN A 306 22.74 1.43 -30.74
C ASN A 306 23.08 -0.07 -30.51
N ARG A 307 22.39 -0.98 -31.18
CA ARG A 307 22.75 -2.41 -31.31
C ARG A 307 23.38 -2.66 -32.67
#